data_a689c767b303b8955a70b35baab4284b
#
_entry.id   a689c767b303b8955a70b35baab4284b
#
_cell.length_a   1.000
_cell.length_b   1.000
_cell.length_c   1.000
_cell.angle_alpha   90.00
_cell.angle_beta   90.00
_cell.angle_gamma   90.00
#
_symmetry.space_group_name_H-M   'P 1'
#
loop_
_entity.id
_entity.type
_entity.pdbx_description
1 polymer ?
#
loop_
_entity_poly.entity_id
_entity_poly.type
_entity_poly.pdbx_seq_one_letter_code
_entity_poly.pdbx_strand_id
1 'polypeptide(L)'
;MNITQDNLDIFTGSHVEVSVSTMVDNQPDFFDPAFSPIENIAAFPTITESTEIQTLEEYDQDATGKLAGYRKLESTTLVVNRVLDDEHQDMLMKAVNDKTPLRFRMFYVVNSGYSAANTGYYVIYDAYVTSHKTRGSDNKAVTLEFKLEPDGGILARGIATEGRILRQGDFGIGAGISPFTGGIDDTALSGNRFVTYKGTAGSNPFSSDTSLLHLQPNEEGGWQLTCSTAGDPRLRVRTVQKGGQSRWVKIFSEYEKPTAAELEVVSIHDRIDFGYY
;
A
#
# COMPACT_ATOMS: atom_id res chain seq x y z
N MET A 1 24.69 3.04 25.16
CA MET A 1 25.08 2.61 23.80
C MET A 1 24.91 3.84 22.93
N ASN A 2 26.00 4.55 22.62
CA ASN A 2 25.91 5.73 21.77
C ASN A 2 25.60 5.27 20.36
N ILE A 3 24.44 5.62 19.89
CA ILE A 3 24.11 5.54 18.45
C ILE A 3 24.96 6.64 17.82
N THR A 4 26.11 6.27 17.27
CA THR A 4 26.82 7.10 16.32
C THR A 4 25.83 7.45 15.22
N GLN A 5 25.55 8.72 15.08
CA GLN A 5 24.87 9.29 13.93
C GLN A 5 25.73 8.93 12.71
N ASP A 6 25.49 7.76 12.13
CA ASP A 6 26.06 7.42 10.82
C ASP A 6 25.50 8.42 9.82
N ASN A 7 26.41 9.08 9.14
CA ASN A 7 26.24 10.11 8.13
C ASN A 7 25.01 9.87 7.21
N LEU A 8 23.83 10.18 7.72
CA LEU A 8 22.60 10.23 6.92
C LEU A 8 22.57 11.47 5.99
N ASP A 9 23.62 12.31 6.08
CA ASP A 9 23.68 13.57 5.35
C ASP A 9 24.08 13.40 3.87
N ILE A 10 24.69 12.28 3.51
CA ILE A 10 25.10 11.99 2.12
C ILE A 10 24.62 10.58 1.77
N PHE A 11 23.66 10.50 0.87
CA PHE A 11 23.25 9.22 0.33
C PHE A 11 23.83 9.01 -1.08
N THR A 12 24.50 7.89 -1.26
CA THR A 12 24.79 7.40 -2.60
C THR A 12 23.52 6.72 -3.10
N GLY A 13 22.90 7.23 -4.16
CA GLY A 13 21.73 6.62 -4.77
C GLY A 13 22.05 5.21 -5.27
N SER A 14 22.16 4.28 -4.34
CA SER A 14 22.43 2.87 -4.64
C SER A 14 21.25 2.20 -5.34
N HIS A 15 20.07 2.77 -5.17
CA HIS A 15 18.86 2.31 -5.81
C HIS A 15 17.89 3.48 -5.98
N VAL A 16 17.45 3.74 -7.21
CA VAL A 16 16.44 4.74 -7.54
C VAL A 16 15.26 4.02 -8.17
N GLU A 17 14.08 4.22 -7.63
CA GLU A 17 12.84 3.71 -8.18
C GLU A 17 12.06 4.84 -8.83
N VAL A 18 11.55 4.59 -10.02
CA VAL A 18 10.65 5.49 -10.73
C VAL A 18 9.32 4.78 -10.88
N SER A 19 8.27 5.41 -10.41
CA SER A 19 6.90 4.90 -10.56
C SER A 19 6.05 5.92 -11.27
N VAL A 20 5.02 5.45 -11.96
CA VAL A 20 4.11 6.28 -12.73
C VAL A 20 2.66 5.97 -12.36
N SER A 21 1.82 7.00 -12.42
CA SER A 21 0.37 6.90 -12.22
C SER A 21 -0.37 7.75 -13.25
N THR A 22 -1.54 7.31 -13.67
CA THR A 22 -2.48 8.09 -14.50
C THR A 22 -3.40 8.98 -13.66
N MET A 23 -3.36 8.87 -12.34
CA MET A 23 -4.23 9.58 -11.39
C MET A 23 -3.62 10.93 -10.99
N VAL A 24 -3.70 11.91 -11.87
CA VAL A 24 -3.15 13.27 -11.63
C VAL A 24 -4.06 14.18 -10.81
N ASP A 25 -5.35 13.86 -10.70
CA ASP A 25 -6.33 14.68 -9.96
C ASP A 25 -6.33 14.40 -8.45
N ASN A 26 -5.70 13.31 -8.03
CA ASN A 26 -5.62 12.95 -6.62
C ASN A 26 -4.58 13.82 -5.90
N GLN A 27 -4.78 13.98 -4.58
CA GLN A 27 -3.75 14.59 -3.75
C GLN A 27 -2.47 13.74 -3.82
N PRO A 28 -1.30 14.35 -4.07
CA PRO A 28 -0.05 13.61 -4.20
C PRO A 28 0.34 12.97 -2.87
N ASP A 29 0.41 11.65 -2.86
CA ASP A 29 0.82 10.84 -1.70
C ASP A 29 1.86 9.81 -2.13
N PHE A 30 2.91 9.64 -1.33
CA PHE A 30 3.93 8.63 -1.58
C PHE A 30 3.35 7.21 -1.59
N PHE A 31 2.36 6.95 -0.76
CA PHE A 31 1.73 5.63 -0.60
C PHE A 31 0.52 5.40 -1.51
N ASP A 32 0.26 6.28 -2.46
CA ASP A 32 -0.86 6.09 -3.40
C ASP A 32 -0.70 4.75 -4.15
N PRO A 33 -1.67 3.82 -4.04
CA PRO A 33 -1.61 2.51 -4.68
C PRO A 33 -1.69 2.58 -6.21
N ALA A 34 -2.05 3.72 -6.77
CA ALA A 34 -2.08 3.92 -8.22
C ALA A 34 -0.68 4.03 -8.85
N PHE A 35 0.37 4.20 -8.05
CA PHE A 35 1.73 4.17 -8.56
C PHE A 35 2.15 2.76 -8.93
N SER A 36 2.57 2.59 -10.18
CA SER A 36 3.18 1.36 -10.69
C SER A 36 4.66 1.60 -11.00
N PRO A 37 5.58 0.73 -10.57
CA PRO A 37 7.00 0.89 -10.82
C PRO A 37 7.33 0.70 -12.30
N ILE A 38 8.21 1.55 -12.83
CA ILE A 38 8.79 1.38 -14.17
C ILE A 38 10.04 0.52 -14.03
N GLU A 39 10.05 -0.60 -14.71
CA GLU A 39 11.16 -1.53 -14.69
C GLU A 39 12.16 -1.27 -15.85
N ASN A 40 13.31 -1.94 -15.79
CA ASN A 40 14.33 -1.93 -16.85
C ASN A 40 14.87 -0.54 -17.21
N ILE A 41 14.96 0.36 -16.20
CA ILE A 41 15.47 1.71 -16.38
C ILE A 41 16.96 1.66 -16.71
N ALA A 42 17.36 2.30 -17.82
CA ALA A 42 18.74 2.45 -18.25
C ALA A 42 19.35 3.79 -17.81
N ALA A 43 18.52 4.84 -17.70
CA ALA A 43 18.92 6.12 -17.13
C ALA A 43 17.71 6.80 -16.46
N PHE A 44 17.94 7.28 -15.24
CA PHE A 44 16.91 7.95 -14.43
C PHE A 44 16.73 9.41 -14.86
N PRO A 45 15.51 9.95 -14.76
CA PRO A 45 15.28 11.37 -14.95
C PRO A 45 16.03 12.19 -13.89
N THR A 46 16.57 13.31 -14.30
CA THR A 46 17.22 14.27 -13.39
C THR A 46 16.17 15.34 -13.00
N ILE A 47 16.02 15.59 -11.70
CA ILE A 47 15.14 16.64 -11.23
C ILE A 47 15.94 17.93 -11.02
N THR A 48 15.66 18.94 -11.81
CA THR A 48 16.28 20.27 -11.73
C THR A 48 15.19 21.30 -11.48
N GLU A 49 15.24 21.94 -10.30
CA GLU A 49 14.42 23.12 -9.98
C GLU A 49 15.19 24.38 -10.38
N SER A 50 14.56 25.25 -11.13
CA SER A 50 15.10 26.56 -11.47
C SER A 50 14.12 27.67 -11.12
N THR A 51 14.67 28.84 -10.83
CA THR A 51 13.89 30.06 -10.60
C THR A 51 14.32 31.08 -11.65
N GLU A 52 13.38 31.59 -12.41
CA GLU A 52 13.67 32.66 -13.35
C GLU A 52 13.98 33.96 -12.59
N ILE A 53 15.08 34.60 -12.94
CA ILE A 53 15.47 35.89 -12.36
C ILE A 53 15.29 36.97 -13.41
N GLN A 54 14.39 37.92 -13.14
CA GLN A 54 14.21 39.11 -13.96
C GLN A 54 15.11 40.20 -13.42
N THR A 55 15.81 40.86 -14.31
CA THR A 55 16.62 42.06 -14.01
C THR A 55 15.76 43.29 -14.18
N LEU A 56 15.68 44.12 -13.15
CA LEU A 56 15.02 45.43 -13.21
C LEU A 56 16.11 46.49 -13.36
N GLU A 57 16.01 47.24 -14.44
CA GLU A 57 16.85 48.41 -14.66
C GLU A 57 16.06 49.65 -14.26
N GLU A 58 16.52 50.34 -13.21
CA GLU A 58 15.95 51.60 -12.74
C GLU A 58 16.95 52.73 -13.05
N TYR A 59 16.48 53.81 -13.68
CA TYR A 59 17.33 54.89 -14.18
C TYR A 59 17.99 55.75 -13.09
N ASP A 60 17.55 55.63 -11.85
CA ASP A 60 17.99 56.41 -10.72
C ASP A 60 18.82 55.61 -9.70
N GLN A 61 19.15 54.37 -10.02
CA GLN A 61 19.96 53.52 -9.14
C GLN A 61 21.28 53.08 -9.81
N ASP A 62 22.37 53.19 -9.05
CA ASP A 62 23.71 52.73 -9.49
C ASP A 62 23.84 51.20 -9.54
N ALA A 63 22.83 50.45 -9.11
CA ALA A 63 22.82 48.99 -9.08
C ALA A 63 21.51 48.41 -9.64
N THR A 64 21.64 47.39 -10.47
CA THR A 64 20.49 46.65 -11.05
C THR A 64 19.77 45.81 -10.00
N GLY A 65 18.47 46.04 -9.86
CA GLY A 65 17.59 45.23 -9.05
C GLY A 65 17.33 43.84 -9.70
N LYS A 66 17.09 42.83 -8.89
CA LYS A 66 16.69 41.48 -9.36
C LYS A 66 15.39 41.07 -8.72
N LEU A 67 14.47 40.55 -9.52
CA LEU A 67 13.20 39.99 -9.07
C LEU A 67 13.19 38.50 -9.36
N ALA A 68 12.88 37.69 -8.33
CA ALA A 68 12.71 36.27 -8.49
C ALA A 68 11.30 35.99 -9.04
N GLY A 69 11.23 35.28 -10.14
CA GLY A 69 10.00 34.78 -10.74
C GLY A 69 9.57 33.42 -10.17
N TYR A 70 8.81 32.71 -10.96
CA TYR A 70 8.27 31.40 -10.55
C TYR A 70 9.36 30.32 -10.55
N ARG A 71 9.21 29.36 -9.64
CA ARG A 71 9.96 28.10 -9.70
C ARG A 71 9.36 27.20 -10.76
N LYS A 72 10.21 26.56 -11.53
CA LYS A 72 9.82 25.53 -12.51
C LYS A 72 10.75 24.34 -12.42
N LEU A 73 10.22 23.19 -12.80
CA LEU A 73 11.04 22.01 -13.10
C LEU A 73 11.50 22.08 -14.56
N GLU A 74 12.74 21.72 -14.79
CA GLU A 74 13.26 21.63 -16.17
C GLU A 74 12.90 20.29 -16.81
N SER A 75 12.80 20.29 -18.13
CA SER A 75 12.55 19.07 -18.88
C SER A 75 13.65 18.05 -18.64
N THR A 76 13.27 16.78 -18.55
CA THR A 76 14.18 15.68 -18.25
C THR A 76 13.91 14.49 -19.17
N THR A 77 14.75 13.47 -19.08
CA THR A 77 14.66 12.30 -19.94
C THR A 77 14.70 11.03 -19.10
N LEU A 78 13.75 10.14 -19.34
CA LEU A 78 13.72 8.78 -18.83
C LEU A 78 14.17 7.83 -19.95
N VAL A 79 15.15 6.97 -19.66
CA VAL A 79 15.60 5.96 -20.62
C VAL A 79 15.36 4.58 -20.04
N VAL A 80 14.67 3.72 -20.79
CA VAL A 80 14.41 2.34 -20.41
C VAL A 80 14.95 1.38 -21.47
N ASN A 81 15.35 0.19 -21.08
CA ASN A 81 15.63 -0.89 -22.01
C ASN A 81 14.30 -1.38 -22.60
N ARG A 82 14.21 -1.47 -23.92
CA ARG A 82 12.96 -1.90 -24.58
C ARG A 82 12.65 -3.35 -24.24
N VAL A 83 11.51 -3.58 -23.64
CA VAL A 83 10.90 -4.89 -23.43
C VAL A 83 9.62 -4.94 -24.26
N LEU A 84 9.41 -6.03 -24.99
CA LEU A 84 8.17 -6.23 -25.75
C LEU A 84 7.04 -6.52 -24.76
N ASP A 85 5.87 -5.97 -25.05
CA ASP A 85 4.65 -6.15 -24.23
C ASP A 85 4.76 -5.65 -22.77
N ASP A 86 5.59 -4.62 -22.53
CA ASP A 86 5.69 -3.94 -21.24
C ASP A 86 4.59 -2.87 -21.14
N GLU A 87 3.65 -3.08 -20.22
CA GLU A 87 2.47 -2.21 -20.02
C GLU A 87 2.86 -0.76 -19.69
N HIS A 88 3.95 -0.54 -18.95
CA HIS A 88 4.38 0.81 -18.55
C HIS A 88 5.02 1.54 -19.75
N GLN A 89 5.83 0.85 -20.55
CA GLN A 89 6.41 1.43 -21.76
C GLN A 89 5.32 1.78 -22.77
N ASP A 90 4.32 0.93 -22.92
CA ASP A 90 3.20 1.16 -23.82
C ASP A 90 2.29 2.29 -23.29
N MET A 91 2.09 2.40 -21.98
CA MET A 91 1.40 3.53 -21.34
C MET A 91 2.12 4.86 -21.59
N LEU A 92 3.46 4.89 -21.45
CA LEU A 92 4.25 6.09 -21.74
C LEU A 92 4.17 6.48 -23.23
N MET A 93 4.23 5.52 -24.14
CA MET A 93 4.06 5.78 -25.59
C MET A 93 2.65 6.28 -25.89
N LYS A 94 1.64 5.72 -25.26
CA LYS A 94 0.26 6.17 -25.41
C LYS A 94 0.06 7.60 -24.91
N ALA A 95 0.65 7.95 -23.76
CA ALA A 95 0.58 9.30 -23.20
C ALA A 95 1.13 10.37 -24.15
N VAL A 96 2.15 10.06 -24.96
CA VAL A 96 2.65 10.95 -26.04
C VAL A 96 1.54 11.28 -27.05
N ASN A 97 0.78 10.26 -27.45
CA ASN A 97 -0.27 10.43 -28.45
C ASN A 97 -1.51 11.13 -27.88
N ASP A 98 -1.91 10.75 -26.69
CA ASP A 98 -3.12 11.26 -26.02
C ASP A 98 -2.89 12.64 -25.40
N LYS A 99 -1.65 13.08 -25.28
CA LYS A 99 -1.25 14.37 -24.65
C LYS A 99 -1.80 14.50 -23.22
N THR A 100 -1.83 13.39 -22.49
CA THR A 100 -2.29 13.36 -21.10
C THR A 100 -1.10 13.45 -20.17
N PRO A 101 -1.18 14.25 -19.10
CA PRO A 101 -0.14 14.27 -18.08
C PRO A 101 -0.14 12.95 -17.30
N LEU A 102 1.02 12.59 -16.82
CA LEU A 102 1.23 11.44 -15.94
C LEU A 102 1.91 11.92 -14.66
N ARG A 103 1.58 11.30 -13.54
CA ARG A 103 2.24 11.56 -12.27
C ARG A 103 3.41 10.64 -12.10
N PHE A 104 4.57 11.22 -11.82
CA PHE A 104 5.82 10.49 -11.57
C PHE A 104 6.21 10.57 -10.10
N ARG A 105 6.63 9.45 -9.54
CA ARG A 105 7.25 9.37 -8.23
C ARG A 105 8.65 8.84 -8.40
N MET A 106 9.64 9.61 -7.99
CA MET A 106 11.03 9.17 -7.87
C MET A 106 11.33 8.90 -6.41
N PHE A 107 11.89 7.75 -6.12
CA PHE A 107 12.28 7.35 -4.78
C PHE A 107 13.75 6.95 -4.76
N TYR A 108 14.53 7.73 -4.02
CA TYR A 108 15.96 7.53 -3.83
C TYR A 108 16.17 6.74 -2.56
N VAL A 109 16.43 5.44 -2.67
CA VAL A 109 16.62 4.55 -1.53
C VAL A 109 17.97 4.82 -0.89
N VAL A 110 17.94 5.15 0.40
CA VAL A 110 19.15 5.47 1.19
C VAL A 110 19.64 4.25 1.95
N ASN A 111 18.75 3.42 2.44
CA ASN A 111 19.11 2.25 3.24
C ASN A 111 18.18 1.08 2.97
N SER A 112 18.74 0.00 2.48
CA SER A 112 18.06 -1.29 2.26
C SER A 112 18.50 -2.37 3.26
N GLY A 113 19.27 -2.03 4.29
CA GLY A 113 20.16 -3.00 4.98
C GLY A 113 19.65 -3.65 6.25
N TYR A 114 18.58 -3.16 6.93
CA TYR A 114 18.24 -3.66 8.27
C TYR A 114 16.76 -3.89 8.58
N SER A 115 15.87 -3.49 7.72
CA SER A 115 14.45 -3.83 7.83
C SER A 115 13.94 -4.20 6.44
N ALA A 116 12.86 -4.97 6.39
CA ALA A 116 12.18 -5.34 5.14
C ALA A 116 11.57 -4.12 4.41
N ALA A 117 11.94 -2.91 4.77
CA ALA A 117 11.43 -1.66 4.27
C ALA A 117 12.56 -0.73 3.84
N ASN A 118 12.52 -0.27 2.59
CA ASN A 118 13.43 0.75 2.08
C ASN A 118 13.08 2.11 2.67
N THR A 119 14.08 2.84 3.18
CA THR A 119 13.92 4.23 3.59
C THR A 119 14.65 5.12 2.60
N GLY A 120 14.04 6.21 2.19
CA GLY A 120 14.64 7.09 1.21
C GLY A 120 13.95 8.44 1.08
N TYR A 121 14.47 9.24 0.17
CA TYR A 121 13.92 10.53 -0.20
C TYR A 121 13.06 10.37 -1.45
N TYR A 122 11.87 10.96 -1.46
CA TYR A 122 10.97 10.91 -2.61
C TYR A 122 10.64 12.30 -3.15
N VAL A 123 10.31 12.31 -4.45
CA VAL A 123 9.79 13.47 -5.16
C VAL A 123 8.64 13.02 -6.05
N ILE A 124 7.53 13.78 -6.00
CA ILE A 124 6.36 13.56 -6.84
C ILE A 124 6.12 14.81 -7.68
N TYR A 125 5.92 14.64 -8.97
CA TYR A 125 5.61 15.71 -9.91
C TYR A 125 4.76 15.18 -11.06
N ASP A 126 4.01 16.03 -11.70
CA ASP A 126 3.27 15.71 -12.91
C ASP A 126 4.08 16.15 -14.14
N ALA A 127 4.02 15.38 -15.21
CA ALA A 127 4.71 15.69 -16.46
C ALA A 127 3.99 15.12 -17.67
N TYR A 128 4.11 15.84 -18.78
CA TYR A 128 3.75 15.35 -20.10
C TYR A 128 4.89 14.55 -20.68
N VAL A 129 4.58 13.42 -21.29
CA VAL A 129 5.54 12.70 -22.17
C VAL A 129 5.46 13.31 -23.55
N THR A 130 6.44 14.13 -23.93
CA THR A 130 6.35 14.94 -25.16
C THR A 130 6.87 14.25 -26.38
N SER A 131 7.78 13.30 -26.21
CA SER A 131 8.31 12.50 -27.31
C SER A 131 8.93 11.20 -26.82
N HIS A 132 9.02 10.21 -27.71
CA HIS A 132 9.82 9.02 -27.47
C HIS A 132 10.77 8.78 -28.64
N LYS A 133 11.91 8.19 -28.36
CA LYS A 133 12.94 7.85 -29.34
C LYS A 133 13.49 6.46 -29.07
N THR A 134 13.49 5.62 -30.10
CA THR A 134 14.12 4.31 -30.02
C THR A 134 15.59 4.41 -30.44
N ARG A 135 16.49 3.85 -29.64
CA ARG A 135 17.91 3.73 -29.95
C ARG A 135 18.31 2.27 -29.89
N GLY A 136 19.10 1.84 -30.88
CA GLY A 136 19.67 0.51 -30.93
C GLY A 136 20.96 0.53 -31.75
N SER A 137 21.85 -0.38 -31.43
CA SER A 137 23.05 -0.66 -32.26
C SER A 137 23.43 -2.12 -32.11
N ASP A 138 24.26 -2.62 -33.00
CA ASP A 138 24.75 -3.99 -32.94
C ASP A 138 25.38 -4.30 -31.58
N ASN A 139 25.00 -5.43 -31.00
CA ASN A 139 25.46 -5.93 -29.71
C ASN A 139 25.12 -5.04 -28.47
N LYS A 140 24.14 -4.13 -28.57
CA LYS A 140 23.65 -3.34 -27.43
C LYS A 140 22.14 -3.52 -27.27
N ALA A 141 21.68 -3.38 -26.02
CA ALA A 141 20.25 -3.35 -25.72
C ALA A 141 19.58 -2.22 -26.51
N VAL A 142 18.41 -2.50 -27.04
CA VAL A 142 17.55 -1.45 -27.61
C VAL A 142 16.95 -0.66 -26.46
N THR A 143 17.04 0.66 -26.52
CA THR A 143 16.50 1.55 -25.50
C THR A 143 15.41 2.45 -26.05
N LEU A 144 14.45 2.79 -25.18
CA LEU A 144 13.47 3.85 -25.40
C LEU A 144 13.82 5.04 -24.52
N GLU A 145 13.91 6.19 -25.13
CA GLU A 145 14.16 7.47 -24.48
C GLU A 145 12.88 8.29 -24.52
N PHE A 146 12.32 8.61 -23.36
CA PHE A 146 11.12 9.44 -23.20
C PHE A 146 11.50 10.82 -22.70
N LYS A 147 11.10 11.86 -23.40
CA LYS A 147 11.27 13.23 -22.94
C LYS A 147 10.07 13.61 -22.07
N LEU A 148 10.34 14.00 -20.83
CA LEU A 148 9.37 14.41 -19.84
C LEU A 148 9.42 15.93 -19.71
N GLU A 149 8.29 16.58 -19.88
CA GLU A 149 8.11 18.02 -19.67
C GLU A 149 7.23 18.21 -18.45
N PRO A 150 7.78 18.65 -17.31
CA PRO A 150 7.01 18.81 -16.08
C PRO A 150 5.89 19.84 -16.23
N ASP A 151 4.74 19.52 -15.64
CA ASP A 151 3.59 20.43 -15.54
C ASP A 151 3.59 21.09 -14.15
N GLY A 152 4.20 22.25 -14.09
CA GLY A 152 4.37 22.99 -12.83
C GLY A 152 5.63 22.64 -12.05
N GLY A 153 5.50 22.55 -10.73
CA GLY A 153 6.59 22.27 -9.79
C GLY A 153 6.50 20.91 -9.14
N ILE A 154 7.34 20.69 -8.12
CA ILE A 154 7.24 19.52 -7.27
C ILE A 154 5.94 19.59 -6.47
N LEU A 155 5.12 18.56 -6.56
CA LEU A 155 3.84 18.43 -5.85
C LEU A 155 4.05 17.97 -4.41
N ALA A 156 4.93 16.99 -4.19
CA ALA A 156 5.27 16.51 -2.87
C ALA A 156 6.72 16.01 -2.84
N ARG A 157 7.38 16.17 -1.71
CA ARG A 157 8.72 15.64 -1.45
C ARG A 157 8.93 15.42 0.03
N GLY A 158 9.75 14.46 0.39
CA GLY A 158 10.05 14.17 1.79
C GLY A 158 10.84 12.89 1.95
N ILE A 159 10.92 12.45 3.20
CA ILE A 159 11.49 11.15 3.54
C ILE A 159 10.32 10.18 3.71
N ALA A 160 10.41 9.02 3.09
CA ALA A 160 9.46 7.95 3.26
C ALA A 160 10.19 6.64 3.58
N THR A 161 9.50 5.78 4.30
CA THR A 161 9.92 4.42 4.53
C THR A 161 8.92 3.52 3.83
N GLU A 162 9.38 2.75 2.85
CA GLU A 162 8.59 1.67 2.28
C GLU A 162 8.40 0.61 3.36
N GLY A 163 7.39 0.77 4.16
CA GLY A 163 6.89 -0.26 5.03
C GLY A 163 5.47 -0.56 4.61
N ARG A 164 4.96 -1.73 4.91
CA ARG A 164 3.52 -1.97 4.86
C ARG A 164 2.86 -1.12 5.94
N ILE A 165 2.70 0.16 5.67
CA ILE A 165 1.73 0.95 6.43
C ILE A 165 0.37 0.33 6.12
N LEU A 166 -0.35 -0.05 7.17
CA LEU A 166 -1.71 -0.53 7.02
C LEU A 166 -2.52 0.59 6.34
N ARG A 167 -2.93 0.34 5.11
CA ARG A 167 -3.82 1.23 4.36
C ARG A 167 -5.27 0.89 4.69
N GLN A 168 -6.14 1.85 4.50
CA GLN A 168 -7.58 1.57 4.53
C GLN A 168 -7.88 0.43 3.54
N GLY A 169 -8.45 -0.66 4.04
CA GLY A 169 -8.71 -1.86 3.26
C GLY A 169 -7.68 -2.97 3.43
N ASP A 170 -6.46 -2.69 3.88
CA ASP A 170 -5.48 -3.73 4.20
C ASP A 170 -6.01 -4.62 5.32
N PHE A 171 -5.96 -5.92 5.09
CA PHE A 171 -6.50 -6.92 6.02
C PHE A 171 -7.99 -6.68 6.38
N GLY A 172 -8.73 -5.92 5.59
CA GLY A 172 -10.11 -5.55 5.85
C GLY A 172 -10.30 -4.39 6.83
N ILE A 173 -9.23 -3.75 7.31
CA ILE A 173 -9.33 -2.60 8.22
C ILE A 173 -9.78 -1.36 7.45
N GLY A 174 -10.94 -0.80 7.85
CA GLY A 174 -11.50 0.40 7.21
C GLY A 174 -12.00 0.19 5.77
N ALA A 175 -12.02 -1.04 5.27
CA ALA A 175 -12.67 -1.36 4.00
C ALA A 175 -14.18 -1.15 4.11
N GLY A 176 -14.80 -0.73 3.01
CA GLY A 176 -16.26 -0.71 2.91
C GLY A 176 -16.86 -2.09 3.14
N ILE A 177 -18.14 -2.14 3.49
CA ILE A 177 -18.89 -3.36 3.82
C ILE A 177 -19.12 -4.18 2.53
N SER A 178 -18.07 -4.73 1.94
CA SER A 178 -18.23 -5.79 0.93
C SER A 178 -18.08 -7.12 1.65
N PRO A 179 -19.17 -7.91 1.77
CA PRO A 179 -19.05 -9.23 2.36
C PRO A 179 -18.10 -10.07 1.48
N PHE A 180 -17.23 -10.82 2.12
CA PHE A 180 -16.43 -11.81 1.43
C PHE A 180 -17.37 -12.84 0.77
N THR A 181 -17.18 -13.11 -0.51
CA THR A 181 -18.08 -13.98 -1.29
C THR A 181 -17.83 -15.46 -1.07
N GLY A 182 -16.68 -15.83 -0.47
CA GLY A 182 -16.37 -17.20 -0.06
C GLY A 182 -17.07 -17.59 1.24
N GLY A 183 -17.13 -18.87 1.53
CA GLY A 183 -17.60 -19.37 2.83
C GLY A 183 -16.62 -19.05 3.96
N ILE A 184 -17.12 -19.02 5.19
CA ILE A 184 -16.28 -18.84 6.39
C ILE A 184 -15.24 -19.97 6.55
N ASP A 185 -15.44 -21.08 5.87
CA ASP A 185 -14.57 -22.24 5.81
C ASP A 185 -13.65 -22.25 4.59
N ASP A 186 -13.67 -21.18 3.80
CA ASP A 186 -12.91 -21.13 2.57
C ASP A 186 -11.40 -21.08 2.87
N THR A 187 -10.68 -22.01 2.27
CA THR A 187 -9.21 -22.11 2.37
C THR A 187 -8.48 -20.96 1.67
N ALA A 188 -9.18 -20.16 0.86
CA ALA A 188 -8.64 -18.93 0.28
C ALA A 188 -8.40 -17.81 1.32
N LEU A 189 -8.88 -17.96 2.55
CA LEU A 189 -8.50 -17.13 3.67
C LEU A 189 -7.08 -17.50 4.09
N SER A 190 -6.11 -16.89 3.47
CA SER A 190 -4.71 -16.97 3.90
C SER A 190 -4.26 -15.66 4.56
N GLY A 191 -3.42 -15.77 5.58
CA GLY A 191 -2.87 -14.63 6.31
C GLY A 191 -3.88 -13.96 7.26
N ASN A 192 -3.49 -12.81 7.80
CA ASN A 192 -4.28 -12.08 8.80
C ASN A 192 -5.31 -11.18 8.13
N ARG A 193 -6.60 -11.28 8.52
CA ARG A 193 -7.68 -10.51 7.88
C ARG A 193 -8.83 -10.19 8.83
N PHE A 194 -9.47 -9.06 8.57
CA PHE A 194 -10.81 -8.74 9.05
C PHE A 194 -11.80 -8.86 7.89
N VAL A 195 -12.81 -9.69 8.04
CA VAL A 195 -13.80 -9.95 6.98
C VAL A 195 -15.22 -10.00 7.56
N THR A 196 -16.19 -9.74 6.71
CA THR A 196 -17.61 -9.90 7.05
C THR A 196 -18.21 -11.00 6.20
N TYR A 197 -18.97 -11.90 6.80
CA TYR A 197 -19.67 -12.98 6.14
C TYR A 197 -21.17 -12.83 6.28
N LYS A 198 -21.90 -13.30 5.29
CA LYS A 198 -23.34 -13.45 5.37
C LYS A 198 -23.73 -14.63 6.27
N GLY A 199 -24.86 -14.50 6.97
CA GLY A 199 -25.33 -15.49 7.91
C GLY A 199 -25.54 -16.90 7.37
N THR A 200 -25.68 -17.03 6.05
CA THR A 200 -25.87 -18.31 5.35
C THR A 200 -24.58 -18.91 4.81
N ALA A 201 -23.42 -18.30 5.06
CA ALA A 201 -22.16 -18.72 4.48
C ALA A 201 -21.43 -19.79 5.31
N GLY A 202 -21.34 -21.01 4.80
CA GLY A 202 -20.55 -22.09 5.37
C GLY A 202 -20.98 -22.50 6.79
N SER A 203 -20.02 -22.85 7.65
CA SER A 203 -20.24 -23.20 9.07
C SER A 203 -20.31 -21.97 9.97
N ASN A 204 -20.92 -20.89 9.51
CA ASN A 204 -21.13 -19.70 10.33
C ASN A 204 -21.90 -20.08 11.62
N PRO A 205 -21.37 -19.78 12.82
CA PRO A 205 -22.01 -20.15 14.07
C PRO A 205 -23.26 -19.31 14.39
N PHE A 206 -23.54 -18.29 13.58
CA PHE A 206 -24.68 -17.40 13.70
C PHE A 206 -25.53 -17.43 12.42
N SER A 207 -26.83 -17.25 12.57
CA SER A 207 -27.76 -17.13 11.44
C SER A 207 -27.78 -15.73 10.82
N SER A 208 -27.08 -14.79 11.41
CA SER A 208 -26.95 -13.39 10.94
C SER A 208 -25.59 -13.15 10.33
N ASP A 209 -25.43 -12.03 9.64
CA ASP A 209 -24.14 -11.55 9.19
C ASP A 209 -23.17 -11.46 10.37
N THR A 210 -21.90 -11.76 10.13
CA THR A 210 -20.88 -11.84 11.17
C THR A 210 -19.59 -11.17 10.72
N SER A 211 -18.92 -10.52 11.69
CA SER A 211 -17.56 -10.05 11.50
C SER A 211 -16.57 -11.09 12.01
N LEU A 212 -15.55 -11.37 11.24
CA LEU A 212 -14.53 -12.36 11.53
C LEU A 212 -13.15 -11.72 11.57
N LEU A 213 -12.42 -11.97 12.65
CA LEU A 213 -10.98 -11.81 12.72
C LEU A 213 -10.33 -13.16 12.43
N HIS A 214 -9.57 -13.24 11.34
CA HIS A 214 -8.79 -14.42 10.95
C HIS A 214 -7.33 -14.12 11.14
N LEU A 215 -6.63 -14.88 11.96
CA LEU A 215 -5.20 -14.80 12.21
C LEU A 215 -4.55 -16.12 11.89
N GLN A 216 -3.75 -16.13 10.85
CA GLN A 216 -3.01 -17.30 10.38
C GLN A 216 -1.56 -16.88 10.08
N PRO A 217 -0.67 -17.00 11.08
CA PRO A 217 0.72 -16.54 10.95
C PRO A 217 1.54 -17.39 9.96
N ASN A 218 1.12 -18.62 9.69
CA ASN A 218 1.75 -19.53 8.74
C ASN A 218 0.73 -20.54 8.17
N GLU A 219 1.16 -21.37 7.24
CA GLU A 219 0.30 -22.38 6.60
C GLU A 219 -0.16 -23.51 7.54
N GLU A 220 0.53 -23.71 8.66
CA GLU A 220 0.27 -24.84 9.56
C GLU A 220 -0.92 -24.60 10.48
N GLY A 221 -1.15 -23.34 10.88
CA GLY A 221 -2.28 -23.07 11.75
C GLY A 221 -2.52 -21.61 12.10
N GLY A 222 -3.70 -21.38 12.64
CA GLY A 222 -4.18 -20.09 13.06
C GLY A 222 -5.43 -20.21 13.92
N TRP A 223 -6.10 -19.10 14.11
CA TRP A 223 -7.37 -19.07 14.80
C TRP A 223 -8.31 -18.01 14.22
N GLN A 224 -9.58 -18.16 14.48
CA GLN A 224 -10.63 -17.29 14.05
C GLN A 224 -11.48 -16.88 15.25
N LEU A 225 -11.78 -15.58 15.33
CA LEU A 225 -12.72 -15.03 16.30
C LEU A 225 -13.84 -14.35 15.52
N THR A 226 -15.08 -14.68 15.86
CA THR A 226 -16.26 -14.08 15.22
C THR A 226 -17.23 -13.53 16.24
N CYS A 227 -17.93 -12.49 15.85
CA CYS A 227 -18.97 -11.85 16.64
C CYS A 227 -20.26 -11.73 15.84
N SER A 228 -21.40 -12.00 16.48
CA SER A 228 -22.72 -11.70 15.89
C SER A 228 -22.87 -10.20 15.66
N THR A 229 -23.38 -9.80 14.51
CA THR A 229 -23.69 -8.40 14.18
C THR A 229 -25.15 -8.03 14.47
N ALA A 230 -25.96 -9.00 14.88
CA ALA A 230 -27.36 -8.80 15.18
C ALA A 230 -27.72 -9.29 16.59
N GLY A 231 -28.47 -8.49 17.32
CA GLY A 231 -28.87 -8.76 18.71
C GLY A 231 -27.73 -8.57 19.69
N ASP A 232 -27.78 -9.33 20.79
CA ASP A 232 -26.74 -9.29 21.80
C ASP A 232 -25.40 -9.79 21.28
N PRO A 233 -24.27 -9.18 21.67
CA PRO A 233 -22.95 -9.60 21.21
C PRO A 233 -22.60 -11.00 21.71
N ARG A 234 -22.39 -11.91 20.76
CA ARG A 234 -22.00 -13.30 21.00
C ARG A 234 -20.69 -13.57 20.33
N LEU A 235 -19.75 -14.12 21.06
CA LEU A 235 -18.39 -14.41 20.56
C LEU A 235 -18.19 -15.91 20.39
N ARG A 236 -17.48 -16.28 19.31
CA ARG A 236 -17.07 -17.66 19.04
C ARG A 236 -15.63 -17.63 18.58
N VAL A 237 -14.89 -18.66 19.00
CA VAL A 237 -13.51 -18.86 18.60
C VAL A 237 -13.33 -20.29 18.08
N ARG A 238 -12.44 -20.46 17.10
CA ARG A 238 -11.99 -21.78 16.66
C ARG A 238 -10.53 -21.73 16.19
N THR A 239 -9.89 -22.88 16.12
CA THR A 239 -8.60 -23.04 15.48
C THR A 239 -8.76 -23.42 14.01
N VAL A 240 -7.80 -22.96 13.19
CA VAL A 240 -7.65 -23.32 11.79
C VAL A 240 -6.34 -24.05 11.64
N GLN A 241 -6.34 -25.18 10.95
CA GLN A 241 -5.15 -26.01 10.72
C GLN A 241 -5.10 -26.40 9.24
N LYS A 242 -3.95 -26.83 8.78
CA LYS A 242 -3.82 -27.38 7.44
C LYS A 242 -4.74 -28.61 7.30
N GLY A 243 -5.72 -28.49 6.43
CA GLY A 243 -6.68 -29.57 6.15
C GLY A 243 -7.99 -29.50 6.93
N GLY A 244 -8.23 -28.47 7.74
CA GLY A 244 -9.53 -28.29 8.38
C GLY A 244 -9.57 -27.27 9.51
N GLN A 245 -10.75 -27.09 10.05
CA GLN A 245 -10.99 -26.20 11.19
C GLN A 245 -11.63 -27.00 12.34
N SER A 246 -11.38 -26.56 13.59
CA SER A 246 -12.12 -27.08 14.73
C SER A 246 -13.57 -26.55 14.72
N ARG A 247 -14.43 -27.16 15.51
CA ARG A 247 -15.75 -26.60 15.78
C ARG A 247 -15.61 -25.27 16.52
N TRP A 248 -16.63 -24.43 16.37
CA TRP A 248 -16.74 -23.17 17.10
C TRP A 248 -16.96 -23.42 18.58
N VAL A 249 -16.21 -22.72 19.42
CA VAL A 249 -16.31 -22.73 20.87
C VAL A 249 -16.89 -21.38 21.33
N LYS A 250 -17.79 -21.41 22.30
CA LYS A 250 -18.38 -20.20 22.89
C LYS A 250 -17.36 -19.47 23.76
N ILE A 251 -17.33 -18.16 23.66
CA ILE A 251 -16.71 -17.31 24.66
C ILE A 251 -17.85 -16.71 25.48
N PHE A 252 -17.92 -17.05 26.76
CA PHE A 252 -18.97 -16.60 27.65
C PHE A 252 -18.82 -15.09 27.97
N SER A 253 -19.96 -14.42 28.06
CA SER A 253 -20.03 -12.99 28.30
C SER A 253 -21.20 -12.71 29.26
N GLU A 254 -21.40 -11.44 29.61
CA GLU A 254 -22.57 -11.01 30.38
C GLU A 254 -23.90 -11.37 29.68
N TYR A 255 -23.92 -11.34 28.35
CA TYR A 255 -25.09 -11.64 27.52
C TYR A 255 -25.25 -13.13 27.18
N GLU A 256 -24.18 -13.88 27.23
CA GLU A 256 -24.20 -15.31 26.96
C GLU A 256 -23.49 -16.05 28.09
N LYS A 257 -24.18 -16.18 29.22
CA LYS A 257 -23.68 -16.89 30.41
C LYS A 257 -23.69 -18.38 30.15
N PRO A 258 -22.74 -19.12 30.76
CA PRO A 258 -22.75 -20.59 30.68
C PRO A 258 -23.98 -21.14 31.41
N THR A 259 -24.54 -22.21 30.88
CA THR A 259 -25.54 -23.01 31.56
C THR A 259 -24.87 -23.95 32.58
N ALA A 260 -25.64 -24.47 33.54
CA ALA A 260 -25.12 -25.45 34.49
C ALA A 260 -24.54 -26.69 33.80
N ALA A 261 -25.15 -27.15 32.70
CA ALA A 261 -24.70 -28.26 31.92
C ALA A 261 -23.38 -27.96 31.19
N GLU A 262 -23.16 -26.72 30.72
CA GLU A 262 -21.89 -26.32 30.04
C GLU A 262 -20.74 -26.16 31.04
N LEU A 263 -21.03 -25.90 32.29
CA LEU A 263 -20.05 -25.85 33.38
C LEU A 263 -19.82 -27.18 34.07
N GLU A 264 -20.53 -28.23 33.66
CA GLU A 264 -20.50 -29.54 34.31
C GLU A 264 -20.76 -29.49 35.81
N VAL A 265 -21.57 -28.49 36.22
CA VAL A 265 -22.00 -28.32 37.66
C VAL A 265 -23.43 -28.76 37.84
N VAL A 266 -23.72 -29.26 38.99
CA VAL A 266 -25.09 -29.66 39.39
C VAL A 266 -25.96 -28.39 39.54
N SER A 267 -27.06 -28.34 38.81
CA SER A 267 -28.06 -27.28 39.00
C SER A 267 -28.71 -27.41 40.36
N ILE A 268 -29.07 -26.27 40.96
CA ILE A 268 -29.84 -26.25 42.20
C ILE A 268 -31.19 -26.99 42.07
N HIS A 269 -31.63 -27.21 40.83
CA HIS A 269 -32.85 -27.98 40.54
C HIS A 269 -32.61 -29.44 40.22
N ASP A 270 -31.36 -29.86 40.12
CA ASP A 270 -31.04 -31.24 39.92
C ASP A 270 -31.29 -32.00 41.24
N ARG A 271 -32.01 -33.08 41.10
CA ARG A 271 -32.30 -33.94 42.26
C ARG A 271 -31.05 -34.76 42.58
N ILE A 272 -30.36 -34.40 43.62
CA ILE A 272 -29.25 -35.21 44.12
C ILE A 272 -29.86 -36.43 44.79
N ASP A 273 -29.75 -37.59 44.15
CA ASP A 273 -30.17 -38.87 44.73
C ASP A 273 -29.03 -39.37 45.65
N PHE A 274 -29.19 -39.15 46.92
CA PHE A 274 -28.33 -39.77 47.94
C PHE A 274 -28.80 -41.20 48.07
N GLY A 275 -28.28 -42.12 47.26
CA GLY A 275 -28.64 -43.52 47.32
C GLY A 275 -28.75 -44.02 48.77
N TYR A 276 -29.86 -44.64 49.08
CA TYR A 276 -30.05 -45.31 50.38
C TYR A 276 -29.06 -46.49 50.46
N TYR A 277 -28.23 -46.47 51.48
CA TYR A 277 -27.47 -47.61 51.90
C TYR A 277 -28.36 -48.61 52.66
#